data_28d3a523268f997843f4306d4a900b84
#
_entry.id   28d3a523268f997843f4306d4a900b84
#
_cell.length_a   1.000
_cell.length_b   1.000
_cell.length_c   1.000
_cell.angle_alpha   90.00
_cell.angle_beta   90.00
_cell.angle_gamma   90.00
#
_symmetry.space_group_name_H-M   'P 1'
#
loop_
_entity.id
_entity.type
_entity.pdbx_description
1 polymer ?
#
loop_
_entity_poly.entity_id
_entity_poly.type
_entity_poly.pdbx_seq_one_letter_code
_entity_poly.pdbx_strand_id
1 'polypeptide(L)'
;GKVIIQDNVEIGSNTCIDRGAFSDTIIGSNTKINNLCHIAHNVEIGNTTIITAQVNISGSTIIGNNVWIAPNSTLIGHQKIGDNVLIGAGSVVLSDIPSNEVWVGNPAKFLKKR
;
A
#
# COMPACT_ATOMS: atom_id res chain seq x y z
N GLY A 1 -17.45 -9.39 -2.95
CA GLY A 1 -16.07 -9.58 -3.37
C GLY A 1 -15.27 -10.48 -2.45
N LYS A 2 -14.08 -10.77 -2.85
CA LYS A 2 -13.17 -11.68 -2.16
C LYS A 2 -11.78 -11.05 -2.06
N VAL A 3 -10.85 -11.76 -1.45
CA VAL A 3 -9.43 -11.41 -1.45
C VAL A 3 -8.74 -12.32 -2.48
N ILE A 4 -7.98 -11.71 -3.38
CA ILE A 4 -7.17 -12.43 -4.38
C ILE A 4 -5.70 -12.17 -4.05
N ILE A 5 -4.96 -13.23 -3.75
CA ILE A 5 -3.54 -13.16 -3.49
C ILE A 5 -2.84 -13.90 -4.61
N GLN A 6 -2.03 -13.20 -5.38
CA GLN A 6 -1.36 -13.76 -6.54
C GLN A 6 -0.09 -14.51 -6.15
N ASP A 7 0.78 -14.82 -7.12
CA ASP A 7 1.90 -15.72 -6.89
C ASP A 7 3.04 -15.09 -6.09
N ASN A 8 3.69 -15.89 -5.27
CA ASN A 8 4.91 -15.52 -4.54
C ASN A 8 4.71 -14.31 -3.60
N VAL A 9 3.55 -14.20 -3.01
CA VAL A 9 3.24 -13.16 -2.02
C VAL A 9 3.64 -13.65 -0.64
N GLU A 10 4.25 -12.77 0.14
CA GLU A 10 4.55 -13.03 1.55
C GLU A 10 3.71 -12.08 2.42
N ILE A 11 3.06 -12.63 3.43
CA ILE A 11 2.24 -11.86 4.36
C ILE A 11 2.68 -12.21 5.78
N GLY A 12 3.06 -11.19 6.53
CA GLY A 12 3.55 -11.37 7.90
C GLY A 12 2.45 -11.61 8.92
N SER A 13 2.88 -11.80 10.15
CA SER A 13 2.00 -12.15 11.27
C SER A 13 1.08 -11.00 11.65
N ASN A 14 -0.15 -11.33 12.03
CA ASN A 14 -1.15 -10.38 12.50
C ASN A 14 -1.48 -9.28 11.49
N THR A 15 -1.32 -9.57 10.21
CA THR A 15 -1.76 -8.69 9.13
C THR A 15 -3.18 -9.10 8.74
N CYS A 16 -4.05 -8.10 8.68
CA CYS A 16 -5.44 -8.28 8.29
C CYS A 16 -5.67 -7.77 6.88
N ILE A 17 -6.31 -8.59 6.05
CA ILE A 17 -6.68 -8.22 4.69
C ILE A 17 -8.18 -8.43 4.55
N ASP A 18 -8.91 -7.34 4.37
CA ASP A 18 -10.35 -7.38 4.26
C ASP A 18 -10.80 -7.72 2.85
N ARG A 19 -11.88 -8.45 2.74
CA ARG A 19 -12.51 -8.75 1.45
C ARG A 19 -13.05 -7.48 0.81
N GLY A 20 -13.18 -7.51 -0.51
CA GLY A 20 -13.81 -6.40 -1.21
C GLY A 20 -15.32 -6.36 -1.02
N ALA A 21 -15.89 -5.18 -1.12
CA ALA A 21 -17.33 -4.98 -1.26
C ALA A 21 -17.60 -4.85 -2.76
N PHE A 22 -18.41 -5.73 -3.33
CA PHE A 22 -18.73 -5.85 -4.76
C PHE A 22 -17.55 -6.30 -5.62
N SER A 23 -16.46 -5.55 -5.68
CA SER A 23 -15.22 -5.97 -6.34
C SER A 23 -14.24 -6.56 -5.34
N ASP A 24 -13.08 -7.01 -5.79
CA ASP A 24 -12.13 -7.75 -4.98
C ASP A 24 -11.06 -6.86 -4.36
N THR A 25 -10.47 -7.32 -3.26
CA THR A 25 -9.20 -6.83 -2.75
C THR A 25 -8.10 -7.68 -3.37
N ILE A 26 -7.09 -7.06 -3.96
CA ILE A 26 -6.09 -7.77 -4.79
C ILE A 26 -4.68 -7.46 -4.32
N ILE A 27 -3.89 -8.52 -4.11
CA ILE A 27 -2.46 -8.41 -3.80
C ILE A 27 -1.69 -8.98 -4.99
N GLY A 28 -0.91 -8.14 -5.65
CA GLY A 28 -0.16 -8.50 -6.84
C GLY A 28 1.02 -9.43 -6.56
N SER A 29 1.51 -10.08 -7.61
CA SER A 29 2.57 -11.08 -7.50
C SER A 29 3.87 -10.49 -6.96
N ASN A 30 4.62 -11.29 -6.21
CA ASN A 30 5.92 -10.95 -5.64
C ASN A 30 5.87 -9.79 -4.63
N THR A 31 4.71 -9.46 -4.12
CA THR A 31 4.52 -8.41 -3.12
C THR A 31 4.73 -8.98 -1.72
N LYS A 32 5.35 -8.19 -0.86
CA LYS A 32 5.62 -8.55 0.52
C LYS A 32 4.93 -7.56 1.45
N ILE A 33 4.15 -8.11 2.38
CA ILE A 33 3.45 -7.33 3.40
C ILE A 33 3.94 -7.83 4.74
N ASN A 34 4.55 -6.97 5.53
CA ASN A 34 5.11 -7.33 6.83
C ASN A 34 4.02 -7.45 7.90
N ASN A 35 4.46 -7.47 9.15
CA ASN A 35 3.58 -7.74 10.28
C ASN A 35 2.73 -6.54 10.67
N LEU A 36 1.57 -6.81 11.26
CA LEU A 36 0.71 -5.82 11.90
C LEU A 36 0.20 -4.75 10.92
N CYS A 37 -0.04 -5.15 9.68
CA CYS A 37 -0.60 -4.26 8.67
C CYS A 37 -2.11 -4.44 8.58
N HIS A 38 -2.79 -3.39 8.14
CA HIS A 38 -4.20 -3.45 7.78
C HIS A 38 -4.37 -3.08 6.31
N ILE A 39 -4.87 -4.02 5.53
CA ILE A 39 -5.23 -3.81 4.13
C ILE A 39 -6.75 -3.85 4.05
N ALA A 40 -7.36 -2.69 3.88
CA ALA A 40 -8.81 -2.56 3.93
C ALA A 40 -9.49 -3.06 2.65
N HIS A 41 -10.80 -3.00 2.65
CA HIS A 41 -11.62 -3.48 1.54
C HIS A 41 -11.30 -2.78 0.22
N ASN A 42 -11.33 -3.51 -0.86
CA ASN A 42 -11.15 -2.99 -2.22
C ASN A 42 -9.79 -2.34 -2.50
N VAL A 43 -8.80 -2.57 -1.66
CA VAL A 43 -7.43 -2.14 -1.94
C VAL A 43 -6.86 -3.02 -3.04
N GLU A 44 -6.16 -2.42 -3.98
CA GLU A 44 -5.43 -3.13 -5.03
C GLU A 44 -3.97 -2.78 -4.90
N ILE A 45 -3.13 -3.79 -4.72
CA ILE A 45 -1.68 -3.63 -4.62
C ILE A 45 -1.06 -4.30 -5.83
N GLY A 46 -0.20 -3.58 -6.53
CA GLY A 46 0.49 -4.07 -7.70
C GLY A 46 1.57 -5.10 -7.37
N ASN A 47 2.41 -5.39 -8.37
CA ASN A 47 3.45 -6.40 -8.26
C ASN A 47 4.72 -5.83 -7.62
N THR A 48 5.48 -6.70 -6.97
CA THR A 48 6.82 -6.37 -6.44
C THR A 48 6.82 -5.14 -5.52
N THR A 49 5.74 -4.98 -4.79
CA THR A 49 5.55 -3.89 -3.82
C THR A 49 5.89 -4.39 -2.43
N ILE A 50 6.50 -3.55 -1.62
CA ILE A 50 6.88 -3.90 -0.25
C ILE A 50 6.18 -2.95 0.71
N ILE A 51 5.37 -3.54 1.59
CA ILE A 51 4.65 -2.83 2.64
C ILE A 51 5.25 -3.31 3.96
N THR A 52 5.90 -2.39 4.66
CA THR A 52 6.60 -2.73 5.90
C THR A 52 5.66 -2.71 7.10
N ALA A 53 6.20 -2.88 8.31
CA ALA A 53 5.38 -3.13 9.49
C ALA A 53 4.46 -1.97 9.88
N GLN A 54 3.30 -2.31 10.39
CA GLN A 54 2.33 -1.36 10.96
C GLN A 54 1.85 -0.30 9.97
N VAL A 55 1.74 -0.68 8.71
CA VAL A 55 1.18 0.19 7.66
C VAL A 55 -0.33 0.00 7.61
N ASN A 56 -1.05 1.09 7.53
CA ASN A 56 -2.49 1.10 7.42
C ASN A 56 -2.91 1.65 6.06
N ILE A 57 -3.52 0.79 5.24
CA ILE A 57 -4.01 1.18 3.92
C ILE A 57 -5.53 1.14 3.94
N SER A 58 -6.15 2.31 3.87
CA SER A 58 -7.59 2.44 3.94
C SER A 58 -8.27 2.07 2.63
N GLY A 59 -9.57 1.91 2.67
CA GLY A 59 -10.34 1.30 1.59
C GLY A 59 -10.21 1.96 0.22
N SER A 60 -10.29 1.14 -0.80
CA SER A 60 -10.29 1.55 -2.21
C SER A 60 -9.03 2.28 -2.68
N THR A 61 -7.94 2.13 -1.96
CA THR A 61 -6.63 2.65 -2.38
C THR A 61 -6.04 1.75 -3.45
N ILE A 62 -5.51 2.34 -4.50
CA ILE A 62 -4.83 1.62 -5.59
C ILE A 62 -3.34 1.94 -5.51
N ILE A 63 -2.53 0.91 -5.33
CA ILE A 63 -1.07 1.03 -5.23
C ILE A 63 -0.45 0.33 -6.43
N GLY A 64 0.45 1.02 -7.10
CA GLY A 64 1.13 0.51 -8.29
C GLY A 64 2.18 -0.54 -8.01
N ASN A 65 3.06 -0.73 -8.99
CA ASN A 65 4.15 -1.71 -8.93
C ASN A 65 5.40 -1.08 -8.34
N ASN A 66 6.23 -1.91 -7.71
CA ASN A 66 7.52 -1.49 -7.19
C ASN A 66 7.45 -0.30 -6.23
N VAL A 67 6.45 -0.31 -5.37
CA VAL A 67 6.24 0.71 -4.33
C VAL A 67 6.86 0.22 -3.03
N TRP A 68 7.45 1.13 -2.28
CA TRP A 68 7.95 0.87 -0.93
C TRP A 68 7.25 1.77 0.05
N ILE A 69 6.51 1.18 1.00
CA ILE A 69 5.85 1.93 2.07
C ILE A 69 6.55 1.62 3.39
N ALA A 70 7.19 2.63 3.96
CA ALA A 70 7.98 2.47 5.17
C ALA A 70 7.09 2.35 6.43
N PRO A 71 7.64 1.87 7.56
CA PRO A 71 6.83 1.53 8.73
C PRO A 71 5.98 2.66 9.28
N ASN A 72 4.85 2.29 9.85
CA ASN A 72 3.93 3.20 10.55
C ASN A 72 3.32 4.27 9.65
N SER A 73 3.20 4.02 8.37
CA SER A 73 2.56 4.96 7.43
C SER A 73 1.07 4.67 7.32
N THR A 74 0.30 5.71 7.06
CA THR A 74 -1.14 5.64 6.86
C THR A 74 -1.53 6.25 5.54
N LEU A 75 -2.29 5.50 4.73
CA LEU A 75 -2.93 5.99 3.51
C LEU A 75 -4.43 6.09 3.79
N ILE A 76 -4.99 7.28 3.56
CA ILE A 76 -6.32 7.60 4.07
C ILE A 76 -7.49 6.96 3.29
N GLY A 77 -7.25 6.51 2.08
CA GLY A 77 -8.26 5.82 1.27
C GLY A 77 -8.60 6.54 -0.02
N HIS A 78 -9.13 5.77 -0.99
CA HIS A 78 -9.52 6.26 -2.31
C HIS A 78 -8.40 6.97 -3.07
N GLN A 79 -7.16 6.67 -2.75
CA GLN A 79 -6.00 7.29 -3.35
C GLN A 79 -5.43 6.42 -4.45
N LYS A 80 -4.71 7.06 -5.36
CA LYS A 80 -3.95 6.36 -6.40
C LYS A 80 -2.47 6.66 -6.18
N ILE A 81 -1.72 5.62 -5.88
CA ILE A 81 -0.27 5.69 -5.69
C ILE A 81 0.36 5.07 -6.93
N GLY A 82 1.17 5.85 -7.63
CA GLY A 82 1.80 5.42 -8.88
C GLY A 82 2.85 4.33 -8.68
N ASP A 83 3.52 3.98 -9.77
CA ASP A 83 4.59 2.99 -9.75
C ASP A 83 5.89 3.60 -9.21
N ASN A 84 6.75 2.77 -8.66
CA ASN A 84 8.07 3.19 -8.22
C ASN A 84 8.04 4.37 -7.26
N VAL A 85 7.11 4.34 -6.30
CA VAL A 85 6.94 5.36 -5.25
C VAL A 85 7.55 4.86 -3.97
N LEU A 86 8.19 5.76 -3.20
CA LEU A 86 8.63 5.48 -1.86
C LEU A 86 7.91 6.43 -0.89
N ILE A 87 7.30 5.85 0.13
CA ILE A 87 6.63 6.61 1.21
C ILE A 87 7.45 6.42 2.46
N GLY A 88 7.94 7.53 3.04
CA GLY A 88 8.80 7.50 4.22
C GLY A 88 8.06 7.08 5.49
N ALA A 89 8.83 6.66 6.50
CA ALA A 89 8.28 6.15 7.75
C ALA A 89 7.39 7.17 8.45
N GLY A 90 6.30 6.71 9.05
CA GLY A 90 5.39 7.54 9.81
C GLY A 90 4.63 8.57 8.98
N SER A 91 4.57 8.40 7.68
CA SER A 91 3.88 9.36 6.81
C SER A 91 2.37 9.19 6.89
N VAL A 92 1.66 10.30 6.75
CA VAL A 92 0.21 10.31 6.58
C VAL A 92 -0.10 10.86 5.20
N VAL A 93 -0.49 9.99 4.28
CA VAL A 93 -0.70 10.32 2.88
C VAL A 93 -2.16 10.69 2.67
N LEU A 94 -2.42 11.92 2.25
CA LEU A 94 -3.77 12.47 2.09
C LEU A 94 -4.15 12.69 0.62
N SER A 95 -3.26 12.42 -0.32
CA SER A 95 -3.49 12.68 -1.74
C SER A 95 -2.92 11.58 -2.62
N ASP A 96 -3.21 11.65 -3.92
CA ASP A 96 -2.56 10.78 -4.90
C ASP A 96 -1.07 11.11 -4.98
N ILE A 97 -0.26 10.11 -5.34
CA ILE A 97 1.17 10.28 -5.53
C ILE A 97 1.54 9.83 -6.93
N PRO A 98 2.12 10.72 -7.75
CA PRO A 98 2.61 10.34 -9.07
C PRO A 98 3.73 9.32 -9.02
N SER A 99 3.92 8.58 -10.10
CA SER A 99 5.00 7.60 -10.21
C SER A 99 6.38 8.23 -10.07
N ASN A 100 7.33 7.46 -9.58
CA ASN A 100 8.74 7.82 -9.48
C ASN A 100 9.04 8.95 -8.49
N GLU A 101 8.28 9.03 -7.41
CA GLU A 101 8.44 10.06 -6.40
C GLU A 101 8.62 9.50 -5.00
N VAL A 102 9.32 10.24 -4.16
CA VAL A 102 9.47 9.99 -2.73
C VAL A 102 8.66 11.05 -1.98
N TRP A 103 7.78 10.59 -1.11
CA TRP A 103 6.94 11.46 -0.27
C TRP A 103 7.13 11.11 1.19
N VAL A 104 7.18 12.12 2.06
CA VAL A 104 7.38 11.91 3.50
C VAL A 104 6.59 12.93 4.32
N GLY A 105 6.29 12.57 5.54
CA GLY A 105 5.77 13.49 6.55
C GLY A 105 4.28 13.33 6.85
N ASN A 106 3.80 14.21 7.72
CA ASN A 106 2.39 14.29 8.12
C ASN A 106 1.93 15.74 8.09
N PRO A 107 1.16 16.19 7.10
CA PRO A 107 0.79 15.43 5.91
C PRO A 107 1.99 15.16 5.01
N ALA A 108 1.95 14.06 4.31
CA ALA A 108 3.04 13.71 3.40
C ALA A 108 3.15 14.69 2.25
N LYS A 109 4.38 15.05 1.90
CA LYS A 109 4.70 15.98 0.82
C LYS A 109 5.80 15.41 -0.05
N PHE A 110 5.85 15.85 -1.29
CA PHE A 110 6.91 15.51 -2.23
C PHE A 110 8.26 15.90 -1.64
N LEU A 111 9.20 14.96 -1.64
CA LEU A 111 10.57 15.20 -1.20
C LEU A 111 11.52 15.28 -2.39
N LYS A 112 11.45 14.30 -3.26
CA LYS A 112 12.37 14.19 -4.41
C LYS A 112 11.86 13.13 -5.38
N LYS A 113 12.48 13.07 -6.55
CA LYS A 113 12.30 11.93 -7.46
C LYS A 113 12.98 10.69 -6.87
N ARG A 114 12.38 9.55 -7.10
CA ARG A 114 12.94 8.28 -6.67
C ARG A 114 13.94 7.72 -7.67
#